data_e5d9bb25363adf2a5b57a38e9bb5545c
#
_entry.id   e5d9bb25363adf2a5b57a38e9bb5545c
#
_cell.length_a   1.000
_cell.length_b   1.000
_cell.length_c   1.000
_cell.angle_alpha   90.00
_cell.angle_beta   90.00
_cell.angle_gamma   90.00
#
_symmetry.space_group_name_H-M   'P 1'
#
loop_
_entity.id
_entity.type
_entity.pdbx_description
1 polymer ?
#
loop_
_entity_poly.entity_id
_entity_poly.type
_entity_poly.pdbx_seq_one_letter_code
_entity_poly.pdbx_strand_id
1 'polypeptide(L)'
;MKRVFIDGSAGTTGLRIYERLAAREDLELLILPEELRKDTQARKEALNSCDVAFLCLPDQAAREAVSLLENDRVTVLDTSTAHRTDPGWAYGFPELGKDFQDKLLTSKRIAVPGCHASGFIALVKPLVDRGILQNTSRLSCHSVTGYSGGGKAMIAQYEVQERSELLGAPRQYGLTQSHKHLKEMAAICALEKPPVFSPIVGDFYSGMVVTVPLFVEDLSAGKTMADIQKAYEEQYTGPVVRYRPQMDEEGFLSGAGLSGKDAMEVTVCGNEERMVLIARYDNLGKGASGAAVQCLNLVLGCDQTTGLEL
;
A
#
# COMPACT_ATOMS: atom_id res chain seq x y z
N MET A 1 12.35 25.45 -3.85
CA MET A 1 11.09 24.83 -3.40
C MET A 1 10.58 23.96 -4.53
N LYS A 2 10.18 22.71 -4.28
CA LYS A 2 9.64 21.80 -5.29
C LYS A 2 8.13 21.96 -5.36
N ARG A 3 7.58 22.05 -6.58
CA ARG A 3 6.13 22.19 -6.80
C ARG A 3 5.47 20.82 -6.90
N VAL A 4 4.49 20.57 -6.02
CA VAL A 4 3.77 19.31 -5.94
C VAL A 4 2.29 19.55 -6.24
N PHE A 5 1.77 18.90 -7.27
CA PHE A 5 0.36 18.93 -7.64
C PHE A 5 -0.36 17.68 -7.08
N ILE A 6 -1.54 17.87 -6.47
CA ILE A 6 -2.37 16.78 -5.98
C ILE A 6 -3.67 16.75 -6.77
N ASP A 7 -3.72 15.92 -7.82
CA ASP A 7 -4.94 15.68 -8.59
C ASP A 7 -5.84 14.70 -7.81
N GLY A 8 -7.05 15.15 -7.45
CA GLY A 8 -7.95 14.41 -6.58
C GLY A 8 -7.75 14.66 -5.07
N SER A 9 -7.25 15.85 -4.69
CA SER A 9 -7.02 16.28 -3.30
C SER A 9 -8.25 16.18 -2.38
N ALA A 10 -9.47 16.15 -2.93
CA ALA A 10 -10.69 15.99 -2.14
C ALA A 10 -11.01 14.53 -1.76
N GLY A 11 -10.35 13.53 -2.34
CA GLY A 11 -10.51 12.11 -1.99
C GLY A 11 -9.84 11.78 -0.64
N THR A 12 -10.15 10.61 -0.05
CA THR A 12 -9.57 10.18 1.25
C THR A 12 -8.04 10.15 1.21
N THR A 13 -7.45 9.54 0.19
CA THR A 13 -5.99 9.47 0.03
C THR A 13 -5.38 10.83 -0.28
N GLY A 14 -6.00 11.60 -1.21
CA GLY A 14 -5.50 12.92 -1.59
C GLY A 14 -5.55 13.92 -0.44
N LEU A 15 -6.60 13.91 0.36
CA LEU A 15 -6.73 14.76 1.55
C LEU A 15 -5.62 14.42 2.58
N ARG A 16 -5.38 13.14 2.83
CA ARG A 16 -4.32 12.70 3.75
C ARG A 16 -2.93 13.07 3.25
N ILE A 17 -2.66 12.97 1.95
CA ILE A 17 -1.40 13.44 1.36
C ILE A 17 -1.28 14.95 1.55
N TYR A 18 -2.35 15.71 1.25
CA TYR A 18 -2.36 17.16 1.46
C TYR A 18 -2.05 17.55 2.92
N GLU A 19 -2.74 16.96 3.89
CA GLU A 19 -2.54 17.23 5.32
C GLU A 19 -1.09 16.99 5.76
N ARG A 20 -0.45 15.93 5.26
CA ARG A 20 0.95 15.59 5.56
C ARG A 20 1.96 16.54 4.91
N LEU A 21 1.66 17.02 3.72
CA LEU A 21 2.56 17.88 2.97
C LEU A 21 2.37 19.37 3.28
N ALA A 22 1.21 19.77 3.86
CA ALA A 22 0.89 21.17 4.12
C ALA A 22 1.85 21.85 5.11
N ALA A 23 2.48 21.09 6.01
CA ALA A 23 3.46 21.60 6.98
C ALA A 23 4.92 21.59 6.43
N ARG A 24 5.13 21.15 5.19
CA ARG A 24 6.46 21.01 4.56
C ARG A 24 6.90 22.33 3.91
N GLU A 25 7.85 23.02 4.53
CA GLU A 25 8.39 24.30 4.04
C GLU A 25 9.24 24.16 2.76
N ASP A 26 9.73 22.98 2.43
CA ASP A 26 10.51 22.68 1.23
C ASP A 26 9.64 22.47 -0.03
N LEU A 27 8.31 22.42 0.13
CA LEU A 27 7.35 22.15 -0.94
C LEU A 27 6.40 23.33 -1.17
N GLU A 28 6.03 23.54 -2.42
CA GLU A 28 4.93 24.39 -2.86
C GLU A 28 3.79 23.51 -3.35
N LEU A 29 2.66 23.49 -2.60
CA LEU A 29 1.51 22.67 -2.98
C LEU A 29 0.62 23.41 -3.99
N LEU A 30 0.42 22.80 -5.14
CA LEU A 30 -0.50 23.25 -6.17
C LEU A 30 -1.81 22.50 -6.05
N ILE A 31 -2.91 23.21 -5.80
CA ILE A 31 -4.25 22.65 -5.66
C ILE A 31 -5.22 23.44 -6.50
N LEU A 32 -5.99 22.77 -7.33
CA LEU A 32 -7.03 23.40 -8.11
C LEU A 32 -8.26 23.74 -7.23
N PRO A 33 -8.83 24.94 -7.38
CA PRO A 33 -10.11 25.28 -6.77
C PRO A 33 -11.21 24.31 -7.21
N GLU A 34 -12.27 24.20 -6.44
CA GLU A 34 -13.28 23.15 -6.59
C GLU A 34 -13.91 23.14 -7.99
N GLU A 35 -14.20 24.30 -8.53
CA GLU A 35 -14.77 24.51 -9.86
C GLU A 35 -13.87 24.06 -11.01
N LEU A 36 -12.55 24.05 -10.79
CA LEU A 36 -11.54 23.68 -11.81
C LEU A 36 -11.04 22.23 -11.67
N ARG A 37 -11.38 21.53 -10.62
CA ARG A 37 -10.88 20.14 -10.36
C ARG A 37 -11.24 19.14 -11.45
N LYS A 38 -12.29 19.39 -12.23
CA LYS A 38 -12.74 18.55 -13.34
C LYS A 38 -12.44 19.18 -14.71
N ASP A 39 -11.94 20.40 -14.73
CA ASP A 39 -11.58 21.06 -15.97
C ASP A 39 -10.29 20.45 -16.54
N THR A 40 -10.38 19.92 -17.76
CA THR A 40 -9.26 19.21 -18.40
C THR A 40 -8.08 20.13 -18.68
N GLN A 41 -8.36 21.39 -19.06
CA GLN A 41 -7.29 22.34 -19.38
C GLN A 41 -6.55 22.80 -18.13
N ALA A 42 -7.27 23.11 -17.05
CA ALA A 42 -6.68 23.49 -15.76
C ALA A 42 -5.84 22.34 -15.17
N ARG A 43 -6.34 21.10 -15.28
CA ARG A 43 -5.58 19.90 -14.86
C ARG A 43 -4.32 19.71 -15.69
N LYS A 44 -4.41 19.88 -17.02
CA LYS A 44 -3.26 19.78 -17.93
C LYS A 44 -2.19 20.82 -17.58
N GLU A 45 -2.57 22.07 -17.35
CA GLU A 45 -1.65 23.13 -16.96
C GLU A 45 -0.98 22.84 -15.62
N ALA A 46 -1.74 22.42 -14.61
CA ALA A 46 -1.22 22.06 -13.29
C ALA A 46 -0.23 20.88 -13.39
N LEU A 47 -0.61 19.80 -14.10
CA LEU A 47 0.23 18.62 -14.32
C LEU A 47 1.58 18.96 -14.99
N ASN A 48 1.58 19.85 -15.97
CA ASN A 48 2.78 20.20 -16.73
C ASN A 48 3.63 21.30 -16.10
N SER A 49 3.11 22.00 -15.07
CA SER A 49 3.81 23.07 -14.36
C SER A 49 4.44 22.65 -13.03
N CYS A 50 4.23 21.41 -12.56
CA CYS A 50 4.79 20.91 -11.31
C CYS A 50 6.06 20.07 -11.51
N ASP A 51 6.79 19.81 -10.42
CA ASP A 51 7.91 18.85 -10.40
C ASP A 51 7.41 17.43 -10.15
N VAL A 52 6.40 17.29 -9.27
CA VAL A 52 5.80 16.01 -8.89
C VAL A 52 4.28 16.13 -8.89
N ALA A 53 3.59 15.14 -9.47
CA ALA A 53 2.14 15.05 -9.47
C ALA A 53 1.69 13.78 -8.74
N PHE A 54 0.82 13.91 -7.75
CA PHE A 54 0.05 12.80 -7.19
C PHE A 54 -1.26 12.63 -7.96
N LEU A 55 -1.56 11.40 -8.37
CA LEU A 55 -2.85 11.03 -8.95
C LEU A 55 -3.65 10.24 -7.90
N CYS A 56 -4.59 10.92 -7.25
CA CYS A 56 -5.50 10.34 -6.24
C CYS A 56 -6.89 10.16 -6.84
N LEU A 57 -6.95 9.48 -7.98
CA LEU A 57 -8.07 9.41 -8.91
C LEU A 57 -8.57 7.96 -9.11
N PRO A 58 -9.80 7.76 -9.60
CA PRO A 58 -10.21 6.48 -10.17
C PRO A 58 -9.33 6.12 -11.38
N ASP A 59 -9.20 4.82 -11.67
CA ASP A 59 -8.27 4.28 -12.68
C ASP A 59 -8.37 4.95 -14.06
N GLN A 60 -9.59 5.19 -14.56
CA GLN A 60 -9.78 5.84 -15.85
C GLN A 60 -9.29 7.28 -15.84
N ALA A 61 -9.61 8.04 -14.79
CA ALA A 61 -9.17 9.42 -14.65
C ALA A 61 -7.65 9.54 -14.42
N ALA A 62 -7.03 8.55 -13.78
CA ALA A 62 -5.58 8.45 -13.64
C ALA A 62 -4.89 8.23 -15.01
N ARG A 63 -5.43 7.34 -15.84
CA ARG A 63 -4.93 7.14 -17.23
C ARG A 63 -5.09 8.39 -18.08
N GLU A 64 -6.24 9.06 -17.97
CA GLU A 64 -6.46 10.36 -18.63
C GLU A 64 -5.44 11.39 -18.18
N ALA A 65 -5.22 11.56 -16.87
CA ALA A 65 -4.24 12.50 -16.35
C ALA A 65 -2.83 12.24 -16.90
N VAL A 66 -2.43 10.97 -17.01
CA VAL A 66 -1.14 10.60 -17.63
C VAL A 66 -1.09 10.99 -19.10
N SER A 67 -2.20 10.88 -19.84
CA SER A 67 -2.26 11.31 -21.25
C SER A 67 -2.19 12.82 -21.48
N LEU A 68 -2.46 13.62 -20.44
CA LEU A 68 -2.35 15.10 -20.49
C LEU A 68 -0.92 15.60 -20.27
N LEU A 69 0.00 14.71 -19.87
CA LEU A 69 1.40 15.08 -19.61
C LEU A 69 2.17 15.28 -20.92
N GLU A 70 2.72 16.46 -21.07
CA GLU A 70 3.61 16.87 -22.17
C GLU A 70 5.04 17.15 -21.67
N ASN A 71 5.19 17.43 -20.36
CA ASN A 71 6.46 17.68 -19.70
C ASN A 71 7.02 16.36 -19.14
N ASP A 72 8.05 15.81 -19.78
CA ASP A 72 8.70 14.55 -19.42
C ASP A 72 9.50 14.61 -18.10
N ARG A 73 9.78 15.82 -17.59
CA ARG A 73 10.48 16.03 -16.32
C ARG A 73 9.59 15.80 -15.11
N VAL A 74 8.27 15.84 -15.26
CA VAL A 74 7.33 15.62 -14.16
C VAL A 74 7.37 14.18 -13.68
N THR A 75 7.60 13.99 -12.41
CA THR A 75 7.47 12.68 -11.75
C THR A 75 6.02 12.47 -11.32
N VAL A 76 5.43 11.34 -11.67
CA VAL A 76 4.05 10.98 -11.33
C VAL A 76 4.03 9.87 -10.29
N LEU A 77 3.29 10.08 -9.21
CA LEU A 77 2.99 9.14 -8.15
C LEU A 77 1.49 8.78 -8.24
N ASP A 78 1.17 7.63 -8.81
CA ASP A 78 -0.22 7.19 -8.99
C ASP A 78 -0.68 6.28 -7.85
N THR A 79 -1.70 6.69 -7.11
CA THR A 79 -2.29 5.89 -6.03
C THR A 79 -3.44 4.99 -6.49
N SER A 80 -3.85 5.09 -7.75
CA SER A 80 -4.88 4.21 -8.33
C SER A 80 -4.36 2.79 -8.60
N THR A 81 -5.23 1.90 -9.07
CA THR A 81 -4.81 0.55 -9.49
C THR A 81 -4.38 0.51 -10.97
N ALA A 82 -4.49 1.64 -11.68
CA ALA A 82 -4.32 1.70 -13.13
C ALA A 82 -2.95 1.21 -13.63
N HIS A 83 -1.89 1.49 -12.88
CA HIS A 83 -0.51 1.30 -13.35
C HIS A 83 0.35 0.37 -12.47
N ARG A 84 -0.22 -0.25 -11.42
CA ARG A 84 0.55 -1.07 -10.45
C ARG A 84 1.22 -2.30 -11.05
N THR A 85 0.72 -2.80 -12.17
CA THR A 85 1.27 -3.95 -12.88
C THR A 85 1.79 -3.60 -14.28
N ASP A 86 1.94 -2.31 -14.57
CA ASP A 86 2.51 -1.82 -15.81
C ASP A 86 4.04 -1.88 -15.72
N PRO A 87 4.75 -2.59 -16.64
CA PRO A 87 6.21 -2.69 -16.61
C PRO A 87 6.93 -1.36 -16.81
N GLY A 88 6.28 -0.37 -17.43
CA GLY A 88 6.79 1.00 -17.59
C GLY A 88 6.79 1.83 -16.30
N TRP A 89 6.15 1.33 -15.22
CA TRP A 89 6.06 2.00 -13.94
C TRP A 89 6.96 1.35 -12.89
N ALA A 90 7.56 2.15 -12.01
CA ALA A 90 8.19 1.64 -10.80
C ALA A 90 7.10 1.34 -9.76
N TYR A 91 7.20 0.19 -9.11
CA TYR A 91 6.33 -0.14 -8.00
C TYR A 91 6.84 0.52 -6.71
N GLY A 92 6.03 1.35 -6.07
CA GLY A 92 6.40 2.23 -4.96
C GLY A 92 6.56 1.52 -3.61
N PHE A 93 7.34 0.44 -3.58
CA PHE A 93 7.63 -0.32 -2.37
C PHE A 93 9.15 -0.60 -2.30
N PRO A 94 9.95 0.38 -1.87
CA PRO A 94 11.42 0.29 -1.92
C PRO A 94 11.98 -0.84 -1.05
N GLU A 95 11.30 -1.25 0.02
CA GLU A 95 11.75 -2.30 0.93
C GLU A 95 11.69 -3.71 0.35
N LEU A 96 11.11 -3.90 -0.84
CA LEU A 96 11.11 -5.20 -1.52
C LEU A 96 12.49 -5.59 -2.09
N GLY A 97 13.43 -4.67 -2.13
CA GLY A 97 14.80 -4.94 -2.52
C GLY A 97 15.42 -3.82 -3.34
N LYS A 98 16.73 -3.98 -3.58
CA LYS A 98 17.53 -2.96 -4.27
C LYS A 98 16.98 -2.61 -5.66
N ASP A 99 16.52 -3.59 -6.42
CA ASP A 99 15.98 -3.38 -7.77
C ASP A 99 14.72 -2.51 -7.76
N PHE A 100 13.85 -2.68 -6.73
CA PHE A 100 12.67 -1.85 -6.54
C PHE A 100 13.05 -0.42 -6.18
N GLN A 101 14.02 -0.25 -5.27
CA GLN A 101 14.52 1.05 -4.87
C GLN A 101 15.20 1.78 -6.04
N ASP A 102 16.10 1.12 -6.77
CA ASP A 102 16.82 1.70 -7.91
C ASP A 102 15.84 2.11 -9.03
N LYS A 103 14.84 1.26 -9.33
CA LYS A 103 13.80 1.57 -10.30
C LYS A 103 12.96 2.77 -9.86
N LEU A 104 12.61 2.87 -8.57
CA LEU A 104 11.88 4.00 -8.02
C LEU A 104 12.67 5.30 -8.16
N LEU A 105 13.95 5.29 -7.79
CA LEU A 105 14.83 6.47 -7.84
C LEU A 105 15.07 7.00 -9.27
N THR A 106 15.02 6.11 -10.26
CA THR A 106 15.31 6.47 -11.66
C THR A 106 14.05 6.72 -12.49
N SER A 107 12.88 6.29 -12.03
CA SER A 107 11.62 6.40 -12.78
C SER A 107 10.94 7.75 -12.61
N LYS A 108 10.28 8.21 -13.67
CA LYS A 108 9.33 9.31 -13.63
C LYS A 108 7.87 8.85 -13.47
N ARG A 109 7.63 7.55 -13.38
CA ARG A 109 6.32 6.92 -13.26
C ARG A 109 6.35 5.91 -12.13
N ILE A 110 5.63 6.21 -11.05
CA ILE A 110 5.65 5.42 -9.82
C ILE A 110 4.21 5.06 -9.46
N ALA A 111 3.93 3.76 -9.35
CA ALA A 111 2.65 3.24 -8.91
C ALA A 111 2.71 2.92 -7.41
N VAL A 112 1.92 3.64 -6.62
CA VAL A 112 1.84 3.43 -5.16
C VAL A 112 1.02 2.17 -4.86
N PRO A 113 1.51 1.28 -3.98
CA PRO A 113 0.86 0.03 -3.64
C PRO A 113 -0.57 0.17 -3.10
N GLY A 114 -1.40 -0.85 -3.32
CA GLY A 114 -2.71 -0.96 -2.70
C GLY A 114 -2.64 -1.49 -1.27
N CYS A 115 -3.55 -1.03 -0.41
CA CYS A 115 -3.46 -1.33 1.02
C CYS A 115 -3.38 -2.83 1.34
N HIS A 116 -4.31 -3.66 0.86
CA HIS A 116 -4.25 -5.11 1.10
C HIS A 116 -3.07 -5.79 0.39
N ALA A 117 -2.71 -5.31 -0.80
CA ALA A 117 -1.61 -5.87 -1.56
C ALA A 117 -0.26 -5.62 -0.87
N SER A 118 -0.08 -4.45 -0.23
CA SER A 118 1.16 -4.12 0.49
C SER A 118 1.55 -5.18 1.51
N GLY A 119 0.61 -5.60 2.38
CA GLY A 119 0.89 -6.63 3.38
C GLY A 119 1.16 -7.99 2.77
N PHE A 120 0.33 -8.44 1.81
CA PHE A 120 0.55 -9.71 1.12
C PHE A 120 1.91 -9.76 0.42
N ILE A 121 2.25 -8.70 -0.31
CA ILE A 121 3.50 -8.62 -1.05
C ILE A 121 4.70 -8.57 -0.09
N ALA A 122 4.60 -7.82 1.01
CA ALA A 122 5.65 -7.82 2.03
C ALA A 122 5.90 -9.20 2.63
N LEU A 123 4.86 -10.02 2.78
CA LEU A 123 4.98 -11.37 3.32
C LEU A 123 5.50 -12.38 2.29
N VAL A 124 5.03 -12.32 1.05
CA VAL A 124 5.22 -13.39 0.07
C VAL A 124 6.41 -13.14 -0.86
N LYS A 125 6.59 -11.91 -1.33
CA LYS A 125 7.65 -11.58 -2.32
C LYS A 125 9.05 -12.01 -1.88
N PRO A 126 9.51 -11.70 -0.64
CA PRO A 126 10.84 -12.12 -0.20
C PRO A 126 11.02 -13.64 -0.16
N LEU A 127 9.94 -14.38 0.11
CA LEU A 127 9.98 -15.84 0.19
C LEU A 127 10.05 -16.49 -1.19
N VAL A 128 9.34 -15.94 -2.17
CA VAL A 128 9.42 -16.38 -3.56
C VAL A 128 10.78 -16.07 -4.15
N ASP A 129 11.31 -14.88 -3.95
CA ASP A 129 12.63 -14.47 -4.46
C ASP A 129 13.78 -15.31 -3.91
N ARG A 130 13.65 -15.80 -2.67
CA ARG A 130 14.63 -16.67 -2.01
C ARG A 130 14.39 -18.17 -2.24
N GLY A 131 13.36 -18.52 -3.03
CA GLY A 131 12.98 -19.90 -3.29
C GLY A 131 12.49 -20.66 -2.05
N ILE A 132 12.00 -19.96 -1.03
CA ILE A 132 11.34 -20.55 0.15
C ILE A 132 9.91 -20.96 -0.20
N LEU A 133 9.21 -20.15 -1.01
CA LEU A 133 7.96 -20.48 -1.66
C LEU A 133 8.16 -20.61 -3.16
N GLN A 134 7.40 -21.51 -3.80
CA GLN A 134 7.40 -21.62 -5.26
C GLN A 134 6.45 -20.58 -5.87
N ASN A 135 6.73 -20.11 -7.07
CA ASN A 135 5.80 -19.25 -7.83
C ASN A 135 4.49 -19.95 -8.19
N THR A 136 4.46 -21.28 -8.14
CA THR A 136 3.28 -22.13 -8.33
C THR A 136 2.45 -22.33 -7.07
N SER A 137 2.92 -21.87 -5.90
CA SER A 137 2.24 -22.03 -4.61
C SER A 137 0.84 -21.45 -4.63
N ARG A 138 -0.11 -22.22 -4.09
CA ARG A 138 -1.52 -21.81 -3.98
C ARG A 138 -1.78 -21.26 -2.59
N LEU A 139 -1.84 -19.96 -2.50
CA LEU A 139 -1.92 -19.25 -1.23
C LEU A 139 -3.34 -18.79 -0.94
N SER A 140 -3.64 -18.61 0.34
CA SER A 140 -4.79 -17.85 0.82
C SER A 140 -4.33 -16.62 1.59
N CYS A 141 -5.17 -15.58 1.60
CA CYS A 141 -4.88 -14.33 2.27
C CYS A 141 -6.13 -13.83 2.99
N HIS A 142 -6.05 -13.69 4.30
CA HIS A 142 -7.04 -13.01 5.12
C HIS A 142 -6.55 -11.59 5.41
N SER A 143 -7.45 -10.61 5.36
CA SER A 143 -7.05 -9.22 5.59
C SER A 143 -8.15 -8.49 6.33
N VAL A 144 -7.92 -8.22 7.62
CA VAL A 144 -8.81 -7.39 8.45
C VAL A 144 -8.38 -5.94 8.33
N THR A 145 -9.32 -5.04 8.05
CA THR A 145 -9.04 -3.61 7.87
C THR A 145 -10.11 -2.73 8.50
N GLY A 146 -9.72 -1.53 8.92
CA GLY A 146 -10.65 -0.47 9.30
C GLY A 146 -11.47 0.04 8.11
N TYR A 147 -12.64 0.64 8.41
CA TYR A 147 -13.60 1.08 7.39
C TYR A 147 -13.13 2.27 6.54
N SER A 148 -12.12 3.01 6.97
CA SER A 148 -11.57 4.13 6.19
C SER A 148 -11.01 3.69 4.83
N GLY A 149 -10.63 2.40 4.68
CA GLY A 149 -10.18 1.81 3.42
C GLY A 149 -11.22 1.82 2.29
N GLY A 150 -12.52 1.88 2.62
CA GLY A 150 -13.62 2.02 1.68
C GLY A 150 -13.88 3.45 1.21
N GLY A 151 -13.08 4.42 1.66
CA GLY A 151 -13.21 5.83 1.29
C GLY A 151 -14.41 6.52 1.92
N LYS A 152 -14.68 7.76 1.48
CA LYS A 152 -15.71 8.64 2.07
C LYS A 152 -17.08 7.99 2.22
N ALA A 153 -17.52 7.20 1.25
CA ALA A 153 -18.83 6.57 1.28
C ALA A 153 -18.94 5.55 2.42
N MET A 154 -17.91 4.73 2.64
CA MET A 154 -17.92 3.76 3.72
C MET A 154 -17.72 4.45 5.08
N ILE A 155 -16.85 5.45 5.17
CA ILE A 155 -16.68 6.27 6.38
C ILE A 155 -18.03 6.85 6.81
N ALA A 156 -18.77 7.49 5.90
CA ALA A 156 -20.09 8.04 6.19
C ALA A 156 -21.09 6.98 6.68
N GLN A 157 -21.03 5.73 6.15
CA GLN A 157 -21.90 4.65 6.63
C GLN A 157 -21.61 4.23 8.07
N TYR A 158 -20.34 4.24 8.48
CA TYR A 158 -19.93 3.84 9.83
C TYR A 158 -20.07 4.95 10.87
N GLU A 159 -19.99 6.20 10.47
CA GLU A 159 -19.98 7.37 11.37
C GLU A 159 -21.35 8.04 11.52
N VAL A 160 -22.37 7.60 10.76
CA VAL A 160 -23.74 8.09 10.93
C VAL A 160 -24.34 7.63 12.26
N GLN A 161 -25.08 8.51 12.93
CA GLN A 161 -25.63 8.28 14.26
C GLN A 161 -26.57 7.06 14.31
N GLU A 162 -27.44 6.90 13.30
CA GLU A 162 -28.37 5.76 13.16
C GLU A 162 -27.86 4.80 12.07
N ARG A 163 -26.84 4.03 12.40
CA ARG A 163 -26.27 3.04 11.48
C ARG A 163 -26.87 1.65 11.65
N SER A 164 -26.81 0.84 10.61
CA SER A 164 -27.22 -0.56 10.67
C SER A 164 -26.42 -1.34 11.72
N GLU A 165 -27.09 -2.17 12.52
CA GLU A 165 -26.45 -3.07 13.50
C GLU A 165 -25.43 -4.02 12.86
N LEU A 166 -25.62 -4.38 11.58
CA LEU A 166 -24.70 -5.21 10.82
C LEU A 166 -23.28 -4.61 10.69
N LEU A 167 -23.14 -3.29 10.87
CA LEU A 167 -21.84 -2.61 10.83
C LEU A 167 -21.04 -2.79 12.12
N GLY A 168 -21.67 -3.18 13.21
CA GLY A 168 -20.99 -3.45 14.49
C GLY A 168 -20.21 -4.77 14.53
N ALA A 169 -20.34 -5.62 13.50
CA ALA A 169 -19.61 -6.87 13.39
C ALA A 169 -18.65 -6.87 12.17
N PRO A 170 -17.54 -7.62 12.20
CA PRO A 170 -16.67 -7.77 11.03
C PRO A 170 -17.43 -8.32 9.81
N ARG A 171 -17.24 -7.71 8.65
CA ARG A 171 -17.92 -8.10 7.40
C ARG A 171 -16.92 -8.49 6.33
N GLN A 172 -17.00 -9.72 5.87
CA GLN A 172 -16.24 -10.18 4.72
C GLN A 172 -16.84 -9.62 3.42
N TYR A 173 -15.98 -9.20 2.51
CA TYR A 173 -16.38 -8.70 1.19
C TYR A 173 -15.49 -9.31 0.09
N GLY A 174 -15.59 -8.85 -1.15
CA GLY A 174 -14.83 -9.43 -2.25
C GLY A 174 -15.16 -10.90 -2.54
N LEU A 175 -16.39 -11.34 -2.23
CA LEU A 175 -16.83 -12.74 -2.27
C LEU A 175 -16.76 -13.36 -3.68
N THR A 176 -16.77 -12.55 -4.72
CA THR A 176 -16.64 -12.99 -6.12
C THR A 176 -15.21 -13.36 -6.51
N GLN A 177 -14.23 -13.16 -5.62
CA GLN A 177 -12.80 -13.38 -5.89
C GLN A 177 -12.27 -12.59 -7.11
N SER A 178 -12.86 -11.42 -7.39
CA SER A 178 -12.45 -10.52 -8.49
C SER A 178 -11.93 -9.16 -7.97
N HIS A 179 -11.40 -9.13 -6.74
CA HIS A 179 -10.87 -7.90 -6.14
C HIS A 179 -9.67 -7.38 -6.93
N LYS A 180 -9.63 -6.05 -7.13
CA LYS A 180 -8.59 -5.36 -7.92
C LYS A 180 -7.14 -5.60 -7.45
N HIS A 181 -6.93 -5.85 -6.17
CA HIS A 181 -5.59 -6.15 -5.62
C HIS A 181 -5.07 -7.56 -5.97
N LEU A 182 -5.90 -8.48 -6.39
CA LEU A 182 -5.48 -9.85 -6.74
C LEU A 182 -4.45 -9.87 -7.88
N LYS A 183 -4.68 -9.04 -8.92
CA LYS A 183 -3.75 -8.90 -10.04
C LYS A 183 -2.40 -8.34 -9.57
N GLU A 184 -2.43 -7.34 -8.70
CA GLU A 184 -1.25 -6.71 -8.11
C GLU A 184 -0.45 -7.72 -7.26
N MET A 185 -1.11 -8.45 -6.36
CA MET A 185 -0.49 -9.48 -5.52
C MET A 185 0.23 -10.55 -6.36
N ALA A 186 -0.44 -11.08 -7.38
CA ALA A 186 0.15 -12.09 -8.23
C ALA A 186 1.33 -11.56 -9.05
N ALA A 187 1.17 -10.40 -9.69
CA ALA A 187 2.20 -9.84 -10.58
C ALA A 187 3.49 -9.46 -9.83
N ILE A 188 3.35 -8.78 -8.70
CA ILE A 188 4.54 -8.30 -7.95
C ILE A 188 5.26 -9.46 -7.26
N CYS A 189 4.52 -10.45 -6.74
CA CYS A 189 5.13 -11.65 -6.16
C CYS A 189 5.59 -12.68 -7.20
N ALA A 190 5.39 -12.43 -8.49
CA ALA A 190 5.67 -13.36 -9.59
C ALA A 190 4.94 -14.72 -9.43
N LEU A 191 3.75 -14.74 -8.82
CA LEU A 191 2.94 -15.93 -8.67
C LEU A 191 2.18 -16.23 -9.98
N GLU A 192 2.08 -17.50 -10.34
CA GLU A 192 1.28 -17.95 -11.49
C GLU A 192 -0.20 -17.70 -11.31
N LYS A 193 -0.69 -17.73 -10.07
CA LYS A 193 -2.09 -17.51 -9.72
C LYS A 193 -2.22 -16.58 -8.53
N PRO A 194 -3.24 -15.70 -8.51
CA PRO A 194 -3.54 -14.91 -7.34
C PRO A 194 -4.00 -15.79 -6.17
N PRO A 195 -3.82 -15.32 -4.92
CA PRO A 195 -4.30 -16.04 -3.74
C PRO A 195 -5.83 -16.08 -3.67
N VAL A 196 -6.39 -17.04 -2.94
CA VAL A 196 -7.76 -16.92 -2.44
C VAL A 196 -7.78 -15.79 -1.41
N PHE A 197 -8.60 -14.77 -1.65
CA PHE A 197 -8.56 -13.53 -0.90
C PHE A 197 -9.84 -13.30 -0.09
N SER A 198 -9.68 -13.15 1.23
CA SER A 198 -10.75 -12.93 2.20
C SER A 198 -10.57 -11.60 2.93
N PRO A 199 -10.91 -10.46 2.30
CA PRO A 199 -10.88 -9.17 2.97
C PRO A 199 -12.08 -9.01 3.92
N ILE A 200 -11.81 -8.46 5.10
CA ILE A 200 -12.77 -8.28 6.19
C ILE A 200 -12.67 -6.83 6.68
N VAL A 201 -13.78 -6.10 6.65
CA VAL A 201 -13.87 -4.77 7.25
C VAL A 201 -14.40 -4.88 8.66
N GLY A 202 -13.70 -4.27 9.62
CA GLY A 202 -14.09 -4.18 11.03
C GLY A 202 -14.61 -2.79 11.39
N ASP A 203 -15.31 -2.70 12.54
CA ASP A 203 -15.84 -1.46 13.09
C ASP A 203 -14.76 -0.67 13.85
N PHE A 204 -13.75 -0.23 13.13
CA PHE A 204 -12.71 0.70 13.58
C PHE A 204 -12.22 1.52 12.40
N TYR A 205 -11.74 2.73 12.67
CA TYR A 205 -11.46 3.71 11.60
C TYR A 205 -10.34 3.26 10.68
N SER A 206 -9.13 3.03 11.21
CA SER A 206 -7.94 2.68 10.41
C SER A 206 -7.06 1.65 11.11
N GLY A 207 -6.17 1.06 10.33
CA GLY A 207 -5.33 -0.04 10.72
C GLY A 207 -5.70 -1.32 9.98
N MET A 208 -4.75 -2.25 9.85
CA MET A 208 -5.02 -3.53 9.22
C MET A 208 -4.01 -4.62 9.60
N VAL A 209 -4.48 -5.86 9.51
CA VAL A 209 -3.68 -7.08 9.62
C VAL A 209 -3.92 -7.93 8.39
N VAL A 210 -2.84 -8.27 7.70
CA VAL A 210 -2.85 -9.22 6.58
C VAL A 210 -2.20 -10.51 7.05
N THR A 211 -2.86 -11.65 6.82
CA THR A 211 -2.41 -12.96 7.25
C THR A 211 -2.40 -13.93 6.07
N VAL A 212 -1.27 -14.65 5.91
CA VAL A 212 -1.12 -15.75 4.94
C VAL A 212 -0.81 -17.02 5.72
N PRO A 213 -1.78 -17.94 5.88
CA PRO A 213 -1.55 -19.23 6.52
C PRO A 213 -0.80 -20.18 5.59
N LEU A 214 0.10 -20.99 6.16
CA LEU A 214 0.91 -21.97 5.44
C LEU A 214 1.02 -23.25 6.25
N PHE A 215 1.10 -24.39 5.57
CA PHE A 215 1.67 -25.61 6.10
C PHE A 215 3.16 -25.70 5.76
N VAL A 216 3.92 -26.49 6.52
CA VAL A 216 5.35 -26.69 6.21
C VAL A 216 5.54 -27.30 4.82
N GLU A 217 4.58 -28.12 4.36
CA GLU A 217 4.57 -28.75 3.04
C GLU A 217 4.37 -27.75 1.90
N ASP A 218 3.88 -26.54 2.17
CA ASP A 218 3.78 -25.44 1.18
C ASP A 218 5.15 -24.85 0.87
N LEU A 219 6.14 -25.07 1.73
CA LEU A 219 7.50 -24.58 1.56
C LEU A 219 8.28 -25.47 0.58
N SER A 220 9.30 -24.91 -0.02
CA SER A 220 10.27 -25.67 -0.82
C SER A 220 10.98 -26.70 0.04
N ALA A 221 11.39 -27.85 -0.56
CA ALA A 221 11.98 -28.97 0.14
C ALA A 221 13.15 -28.54 1.07
N GLY A 222 13.05 -28.95 2.33
CA GLY A 222 14.05 -28.66 3.36
C GLY A 222 13.98 -27.26 3.95
N LYS A 223 12.97 -26.46 3.58
CA LYS A 223 12.72 -25.15 4.18
C LYS A 223 11.84 -25.24 5.41
N THR A 224 12.04 -24.33 6.35
CA THR A 224 11.39 -24.31 7.66
C THR A 224 10.93 -22.90 8.02
N MET A 225 10.22 -22.75 9.13
CA MET A 225 9.87 -21.43 9.67
C MET A 225 11.12 -20.58 9.97
N ALA A 226 12.23 -21.18 10.36
CA ALA A 226 13.48 -20.46 10.62
C ALA A 226 14.04 -19.80 9.34
N ASP A 227 13.87 -20.42 8.17
CA ASP A 227 14.27 -19.81 6.89
C ASP A 227 13.41 -18.57 6.60
N ILE A 228 12.10 -18.59 6.94
CA ILE A 228 11.19 -17.45 6.79
C ILE A 228 11.60 -16.32 7.73
N GLN A 229 11.85 -16.62 9.01
CA GLN A 229 12.32 -15.65 10.00
C GLN A 229 13.59 -14.94 9.53
N LYS A 230 14.58 -15.72 9.11
CA LYS A 230 15.83 -15.20 8.57
C LYS A 230 15.60 -14.35 7.32
N ALA A 231 14.73 -14.77 6.42
CA ALA A 231 14.41 -14.00 5.22
C ALA A 231 13.84 -12.61 5.55
N TYR A 232 12.93 -12.52 6.53
CA TYR A 232 12.36 -11.25 6.96
C TYR A 232 13.36 -10.39 7.75
N GLU A 233 14.16 -10.98 8.60
CA GLU A 233 15.20 -10.29 9.37
C GLU A 233 16.24 -9.63 8.45
N GLU A 234 16.66 -10.34 7.41
CA GLU A 234 17.59 -9.80 6.41
C GLU A 234 16.95 -8.76 5.48
N GLN A 235 15.64 -8.91 5.17
CA GLN A 235 14.93 -8.05 4.24
C GLN A 235 14.51 -6.73 4.87
N TYR A 236 13.99 -6.75 6.09
CA TYR A 236 13.30 -5.63 6.71
C TYR A 236 14.12 -4.99 7.83
N THR A 237 15.25 -4.40 7.46
CA THR A 237 16.19 -3.72 8.36
C THR A 237 15.93 -2.21 8.49
N GLY A 238 15.03 -1.67 7.66
CA GLY A 238 14.76 -0.22 7.56
C GLY A 238 13.79 0.31 8.61
N PRO A 239 13.60 1.63 8.67
CA PRO A 239 12.73 2.26 9.67
C PRO A 239 11.24 2.07 9.38
N VAL A 240 10.84 1.88 8.11
CA VAL A 240 9.42 1.89 7.69
C VAL A 240 8.82 0.50 7.72
N VAL A 241 9.51 -0.51 7.21
CA VAL A 241 9.10 -1.91 7.34
C VAL A 241 10.10 -2.65 8.22
N ARG A 242 9.58 -3.36 9.24
CA ARG A 242 10.41 -4.01 10.27
C ARG A 242 9.97 -5.45 10.49
N TYR A 243 10.92 -6.36 10.60
CA TYR A 243 10.66 -7.68 11.17
C TYR A 243 10.57 -7.60 12.69
N ARG A 244 9.54 -8.24 13.28
CA ARG A 244 9.30 -8.30 14.72
C ARG A 244 9.12 -9.77 15.12
N PRO A 245 10.11 -10.38 15.79
CA PRO A 245 10.01 -11.79 16.21
C PRO A 245 8.81 -12.08 17.11
N GLN A 246 8.42 -11.10 17.92
CA GLN A 246 7.24 -11.12 18.77
C GLN A 246 6.45 -9.83 18.57
N MET A 247 5.18 -9.95 18.17
CA MET A 247 4.34 -8.84 17.75
C MET A 247 2.95 -8.87 18.43
N ASP A 248 2.64 -9.94 19.11
CA ASP A 248 1.35 -10.14 19.77
C ASP A 248 1.22 -9.35 21.08
N GLU A 249 -0.01 -9.03 21.42
CA GLU A 249 -0.46 -8.49 22.70
C GLU A 249 -1.11 -9.65 23.49
N GLU A 250 -0.34 -10.36 24.35
CA GLU A 250 -0.82 -11.48 25.17
C GLU A 250 -1.57 -12.58 24.36
N GLY A 251 -1.03 -12.94 23.19
CA GLY A 251 -1.62 -13.93 22.29
C GLY A 251 -2.65 -13.37 21.31
N PHE A 252 -2.93 -12.09 21.33
CA PHE A 252 -3.78 -11.38 20.38
C PHE A 252 -2.96 -10.46 19.47
N LEU A 253 -3.55 -10.02 18.37
CA LEU A 253 -2.93 -9.06 17.46
C LEU A 253 -4.00 -8.11 16.92
N SER A 254 -4.00 -6.90 17.45
CA SER A 254 -4.99 -5.89 17.08
C SER A 254 -4.74 -5.31 15.69
N GLY A 255 -5.78 -5.28 14.85
CA GLY A 255 -5.74 -4.57 13.57
C GLY A 255 -5.52 -3.07 13.69
N ALA A 256 -5.88 -2.49 14.84
CA ALA A 256 -5.68 -1.05 15.12
C ALA A 256 -4.33 -0.72 15.75
N GLY A 257 -3.47 -1.71 16.02
CA GLY A 257 -2.21 -1.51 16.77
C GLY A 257 -1.23 -0.51 16.14
N LEU A 258 -1.29 -0.30 14.83
CA LEU A 258 -0.53 0.73 14.10
C LEU A 258 -1.43 1.77 13.42
N SER A 259 -2.66 1.98 13.93
CA SER A 259 -3.53 3.03 13.41
C SER A 259 -2.88 4.41 13.53
N GLY A 260 -2.89 5.19 12.46
CA GLY A 260 -2.24 6.51 12.38
C GLY A 260 -0.73 6.45 12.11
N LYS A 261 -0.10 5.26 12.07
CA LYS A 261 1.32 5.10 11.80
C LYS A 261 1.61 4.77 10.34
N ASP A 262 2.81 5.15 9.88
CA ASP A 262 3.30 4.86 8.52
C ASP A 262 4.25 3.67 8.48
N ALA A 263 4.52 3.06 9.64
CA ALA A 263 5.29 1.84 9.75
C ALA A 263 4.47 0.60 9.35
N MET A 264 5.18 -0.46 8.95
CA MET A 264 4.67 -1.81 8.80
C MET A 264 5.53 -2.76 9.62
N GLU A 265 4.90 -3.64 10.36
CA GLU A 265 5.54 -4.73 11.07
C GLU A 265 5.19 -6.06 10.41
N VAL A 266 6.17 -6.94 10.23
CA VAL A 266 6.00 -8.29 9.69
C VAL A 266 6.55 -9.32 10.66
N THR A 267 5.88 -10.48 10.73
CA THR A 267 6.30 -11.61 11.54
C THR A 267 5.86 -12.93 10.93
N VAL A 268 6.37 -14.03 11.47
CA VAL A 268 5.84 -15.38 11.28
C VAL A 268 5.65 -16.02 12.65
N CYS A 269 4.46 -16.56 12.87
CA CYS A 269 4.07 -17.27 14.10
C CYS A 269 3.60 -18.68 13.76
N GLY A 270 3.65 -19.60 14.73
CA GLY A 270 3.16 -20.95 14.54
C GLY A 270 4.06 -22.02 15.16
N ASN A 271 4.11 -23.16 14.53
CA ASN A 271 4.92 -24.30 14.93
C ASN A 271 5.58 -24.95 13.70
N GLU A 272 6.23 -26.09 13.87
CA GLU A 272 6.96 -26.79 12.81
C GLU A 272 6.07 -27.36 11.69
N GLU A 273 4.75 -27.48 11.93
CA GLU A 273 3.79 -28.00 10.95
C GLU A 273 2.97 -26.89 10.26
N ARG A 274 2.59 -25.88 11.03
CA ARG A 274 1.64 -24.82 10.59
C ARG A 274 2.11 -23.46 11.05
N MET A 275 2.06 -22.51 10.14
CA MET A 275 2.51 -21.16 10.40
C MET A 275 1.58 -20.13 9.77
N VAL A 276 1.60 -18.93 10.31
CA VAL A 276 0.93 -17.76 9.77
C VAL A 276 1.94 -16.64 9.57
N LEU A 277 2.03 -16.16 8.33
CA LEU A 277 2.76 -14.95 8.02
C LEU A 277 1.83 -13.77 8.31
N ILE A 278 2.31 -12.75 9.02
CA ILE A 278 1.47 -11.62 9.44
C ILE A 278 2.16 -10.30 9.13
N ALA A 279 1.41 -9.38 8.52
CA ALA A 279 1.79 -7.97 8.38
C ALA A 279 0.75 -7.08 9.06
N ARG A 280 1.21 -6.18 9.95
CA ARG A 280 0.38 -5.18 10.63
C ARG A 280 0.83 -3.78 10.24
N TYR A 281 -0.10 -2.92 9.87
CA TYR A 281 0.15 -1.53 9.46
C TYR A 281 -1.16 -0.74 9.39
N ASP A 282 -1.08 0.55 9.08
CA ASP A 282 -2.27 1.36 8.80
C ASP A 282 -2.61 1.33 7.29
N ASN A 283 -3.88 1.07 6.97
CA ASN A 283 -4.39 1.07 5.60
C ASN A 283 -4.32 2.44 4.90
N LEU A 284 -4.29 3.55 5.66
CA LEU A 284 -4.08 4.91 5.17
C LEU A 284 -2.62 5.36 5.31
N GLY A 285 -1.83 4.70 6.17
CA GLY A 285 -0.39 4.90 6.36
C GLY A 285 0.45 4.20 5.30
N LYS A 286 1.24 3.18 5.69
CA LYS A 286 2.04 2.36 4.74
C LYS A 286 1.17 1.67 3.69
N GLY A 287 -0.14 1.52 3.95
CA GLY A 287 -1.09 1.00 2.98
C GLY A 287 -1.51 1.98 1.86
N ALA A 288 -1.26 3.28 2.00
CA ALA A 288 -1.70 4.30 1.02
C ALA A 288 -0.87 5.58 1.06
N SER A 289 -1.32 6.61 1.82
CA SER A 289 -0.71 7.96 1.82
C SER A 289 0.69 7.97 2.38
N GLY A 290 0.99 7.18 3.41
CA GLY A 290 2.34 7.05 3.97
C GLY A 290 3.33 6.49 2.95
N ALA A 291 2.95 5.43 2.21
CA ALA A 291 3.76 4.90 1.11
C ALA A 291 3.96 5.94 -0.01
N ALA A 292 2.93 6.74 -0.33
CA ALA A 292 3.03 7.79 -1.34
C ALA A 292 3.99 8.90 -0.91
N VAL A 293 3.95 9.33 0.36
CA VAL A 293 4.89 10.33 0.92
C VAL A 293 6.31 9.78 0.99
N GLN A 294 6.50 8.51 1.36
CA GLN A 294 7.81 7.86 1.32
C GLN A 294 8.41 7.88 -0.10
N CYS A 295 7.60 7.54 -1.11
CA CYS A 295 8.03 7.61 -2.52
C CYS A 295 8.40 9.04 -2.92
N LEU A 296 7.62 10.05 -2.52
CA LEU A 296 7.94 11.46 -2.75
C LEU A 296 9.30 11.82 -2.16
N ASN A 297 9.54 11.46 -0.90
CA ASN A 297 10.79 11.76 -0.21
C ASN A 297 12.00 11.20 -0.96
N LEU A 298 11.92 9.93 -1.37
CA LEU A 298 12.97 9.27 -2.14
C LEU A 298 13.21 9.94 -3.50
N VAL A 299 12.16 10.29 -4.22
CA VAL A 299 12.25 11.01 -5.52
C VAL A 299 12.90 12.39 -5.37
N LEU A 300 12.64 13.06 -4.26
CA LEU A 300 13.20 14.39 -3.97
C LEU A 300 14.62 14.31 -3.38
N GLY A 301 15.15 13.10 -3.09
CA GLY A 301 16.43 12.91 -2.43
C GLY A 301 16.43 13.31 -0.95
N CYS A 302 15.26 13.34 -0.32
CA CYS A 302 15.10 13.55 1.11
C CYS A 302 15.24 12.24 1.89
N ASP A 303 15.39 12.33 3.23
CA ASP A 303 15.22 11.17 4.08
C ASP A 303 13.82 10.57 3.87
N GLN A 304 13.77 9.24 3.67
CA GLN A 304 12.52 8.55 3.34
C GLN A 304 11.43 8.71 4.40
N THR A 305 11.80 9.03 5.63
CA THR A 305 10.89 9.15 6.78
C THR A 305 10.38 10.58 7.00
N THR A 306 10.82 11.56 6.21
CA THR A 306 10.42 12.96 6.36
C THR A 306 8.89 13.11 6.30
N GLY A 307 8.29 13.61 7.41
CA GLY A 307 6.83 13.78 7.51
C GLY A 307 6.04 12.48 7.66
N LEU A 308 6.70 11.36 7.99
CA LEU A 308 6.05 10.09 8.34
C LEU A 308 5.97 9.94 9.86
N GLU A 309 4.89 9.30 10.31
CA GLU A 309 4.65 8.90 11.70
C GLU A 309 5.01 7.40 11.85
N LEU A 310 6.19 7.09 12.40
CA LEU A 310 6.68 5.70 12.54
C LEU A 310 6.41 5.09 13.92
#